data_b846bb9fae5c0699aaf0f4febda9b476
#
_entry.id   b846bb9fae5c0699aaf0f4febda9b476
#
_cell.length_a   1.000
_cell.length_b   1.000
_cell.length_c   1.000
_cell.angle_alpha   90.00
_cell.angle_beta   90.00
_cell.angle_gamma   90.00
#
_symmetry.space_group_name_H-M   'P 1'
#
loop_
_entity.id
_entity.type
_entity.pdbx_description
1 polymer ?
#
loop_
_entity_poly.entity_id
_entity_poly.type
_entity_poly.pdbx_seq_one_letter_code
_entity_poly.pdbx_strand_id
1 'polypeptide(L)'
;MINISEVIETNQMIEKENLDVRTITLGISLLDCIDSDLQECKKKIYHKITTVAKDLVETGNKIEKEYHIPVVNKRISVTPIALIGGAACKTPDDFVEIAETLDAAAKTVGVNFLGGYSALVSKGMTEADKNLILSIPKALAKTERVCSSVNVGSTKTGINMDAVKLLGEIVLATAEETKEADSLGCAKLVIFCNAPDDNPFMAGAFHGVTEADAIINVGVSGPGVVKTALEQVRGKDFEVLCETIKKTAFKITRVGQLVAKEAAEMLHVPFGIVDLSLAPTPAIGDSVADILKEIGLEHPGAPGTTAALALLNDQVKKGGVMASSYVGGLSGAFIPVSEDQGMIDAVKAGALTLEKLEAMTCVCSVGLDMIAIPGDTPATTISGIIADEMAIGMINQKTTAVRLIPVIGKGVGEIVEFGGLLGYAPIMPVNAFSCEAFVNRGGRIPAPIHSFIYRRKSITLWLN
;
A
#
# COMPACT_ATOMS: atom_id res chain seq x y z
N MET A 1 -2.15 -31.58 -20.95
CA MET A 1 -1.10 -32.50 -20.44
C MET A 1 -0.34 -31.72 -19.37
N ILE A 2 -0.36 -32.16 -18.14
CA ILE A 2 0.36 -31.48 -17.05
C ILE A 2 1.84 -31.68 -17.29
N ASN A 3 2.60 -30.59 -17.37
CA ASN A 3 4.04 -30.64 -17.50
C ASN A 3 4.66 -30.82 -16.11
N ILE A 4 5.22 -32.00 -15.87
CA ILE A 4 5.80 -32.36 -14.56
C ILE A 4 6.91 -31.36 -14.15
N SER A 5 7.69 -30.83 -15.10
CA SER A 5 8.74 -29.85 -14.79
C SER A 5 8.15 -28.52 -14.28
N GLU A 6 7.00 -28.09 -14.77
CA GLU A 6 6.33 -26.88 -14.28
C GLU A 6 5.73 -27.06 -12.88
N VAL A 7 5.24 -28.27 -12.59
CA VAL A 7 4.77 -28.62 -11.22
C VAL A 7 5.92 -28.59 -10.22
N ILE A 8 7.05 -29.20 -10.56
CA ILE A 8 8.25 -29.22 -9.70
C ILE A 8 8.77 -27.80 -9.49
N GLU A 9 8.82 -26.97 -10.55
CA GLU A 9 9.25 -25.58 -10.46
C GLU A 9 8.31 -24.77 -9.53
N THR A 10 6.99 -24.92 -9.66
CA THR A 10 6.03 -24.21 -8.80
C THR A 10 6.19 -24.63 -7.32
N ASN A 11 6.36 -25.92 -7.05
CA ASN A 11 6.63 -26.39 -5.69
C ASN A 11 7.94 -25.80 -5.12
N GLN A 12 8.99 -25.71 -5.93
CA GLN A 12 10.25 -25.10 -5.51
C GLN A 12 10.07 -23.60 -5.19
N MET A 13 9.32 -22.89 -6.01
CA MET A 13 9.01 -21.47 -5.78
C MET A 13 8.29 -21.26 -4.43
N ILE A 14 7.39 -22.17 -4.04
CA ILE A 14 6.64 -22.11 -2.80
C ILE A 14 7.53 -22.52 -1.60
N GLU A 15 8.17 -23.68 -1.68
CA GLU A 15 8.86 -24.28 -0.53
C GLU A 15 10.21 -23.63 -0.19
N LYS A 16 10.91 -23.06 -1.21
CA LYS A 16 12.29 -22.60 -1.06
C LYS A 16 12.50 -21.12 -1.41
N GLU A 17 11.61 -20.53 -2.18
CA GLU A 17 11.81 -19.20 -2.76
C GLU A 17 10.79 -18.17 -2.27
N ASN A 18 10.04 -18.49 -1.21
CA ASN A 18 9.08 -17.62 -0.53
C ASN A 18 7.96 -17.07 -1.45
N LEU A 19 7.49 -17.86 -2.44
CA LEU A 19 6.27 -17.51 -3.16
C LEU A 19 5.07 -17.59 -2.23
N ASP A 20 4.35 -16.48 -2.08
CA ASP A 20 3.12 -16.45 -1.29
C ASP A 20 1.96 -15.72 -2.00
N VAL A 21 0.75 -16.05 -1.60
CA VAL A 21 -0.42 -15.20 -1.77
C VAL A 21 -0.46 -14.30 -0.55
N ARG A 22 0.06 -13.08 -0.71
CA ARG A 22 0.19 -12.13 0.38
C ARG A 22 -1.17 -11.77 0.98
N THR A 23 -2.21 -11.72 0.16
CA THR A 23 -3.55 -11.44 0.63
C THR A 23 -4.64 -11.91 -0.33
N ILE A 24 -5.74 -12.42 0.23
CA ILE A 24 -7.06 -12.43 -0.40
C ILE A 24 -7.85 -11.32 0.26
N THR A 25 -8.25 -10.31 -0.52
CA THR A 25 -8.98 -9.13 -0.03
C THR A 25 -10.37 -9.08 -0.63
N LEU A 26 -11.39 -9.09 0.22
CA LEU A 26 -12.78 -8.90 -0.17
C LEU A 26 -13.12 -7.41 -0.08
N GLY A 27 -13.35 -6.79 -1.23
CA GLY A 27 -13.92 -5.45 -1.34
C GLY A 27 -15.43 -5.50 -1.08
N ILE A 28 -15.95 -4.61 -0.26
CA ILE A 28 -17.38 -4.53 0.10
C ILE A 28 -17.84 -3.08 -0.01
N SER A 29 -18.84 -2.82 -0.86
CA SER A 29 -19.53 -1.54 -0.91
C SER A 29 -20.41 -1.36 0.33
N LEU A 30 -20.28 -0.21 0.99
CA LEU A 30 -21.12 0.17 2.14
C LEU A 30 -22.11 1.29 1.79
N LEU A 31 -22.31 1.59 0.51
CA LEU A 31 -23.19 2.69 0.07
C LEU A 31 -24.64 2.52 0.56
N ASP A 32 -25.12 1.31 0.65
CA ASP A 32 -26.47 0.98 1.18
C ASP A 32 -26.56 1.02 2.72
N CYS A 33 -25.42 1.21 3.40
CA CYS A 33 -25.35 1.36 4.85
C CYS A 33 -25.53 2.82 5.31
N ILE A 34 -25.55 3.78 4.38
CA ILE A 34 -25.70 5.20 4.70
C ILE A 34 -27.02 5.41 5.45
N ASP A 35 -26.94 6.12 6.57
CA ASP A 35 -28.09 6.52 7.39
C ASP A 35 -27.80 7.87 8.05
N SER A 36 -28.85 8.58 8.45
CA SER A 36 -28.73 9.82 9.24
C SER A 36 -28.61 9.56 10.73
N ASP A 37 -29.01 8.38 11.19
CA ASP A 37 -28.83 7.90 12.56
C ASP A 37 -27.54 7.09 12.66
N LEU A 38 -26.66 7.49 13.59
CA LEU A 38 -25.35 6.86 13.77
C LEU A 38 -25.48 5.38 14.20
N GLN A 39 -26.42 5.05 15.05
CA GLN A 39 -26.56 3.68 15.55
C GLN A 39 -27.12 2.75 14.47
N GLU A 40 -28.06 3.22 13.65
CA GLU A 40 -28.56 2.45 12.51
C GLU A 40 -27.47 2.31 11.42
N CYS A 41 -26.68 3.35 11.13
CA CYS A 41 -25.54 3.27 10.23
C CYS A 41 -24.53 2.19 10.68
N LYS A 42 -24.11 2.23 11.96
CA LYS A 42 -23.21 1.24 12.57
C LYS A 42 -23.75 -0.18 12.48
N LYS A 43 -25.04 -0.36 12.78
CA LYS A 43 -25.71 -1.66 12.72
C LYS A 43 -25.73 -2.23 11.30
N LYS A 44 -26.05 -1.40 10.29
CA LYS A 44 -26.01 -1.79 8.87
C LYS A 44 -24.59 -2.19 8.44
N ILE A 45 -23.58 -1.39 8.78
CA ILE A 45 -22.17 -1.66 8.50
C ILE A 45 -21.75 -3.01 9.08
N TYR A 46 -21.98 -3.22 10.39
CA TYR A 46 -21.63 -4.47 11.05
C TYR A 46 -22.31 -5.67 10.41
N HIS A 47 -23.63 -5.57 10.18
CA HIS A 47 -24.43 -6.65 9.60
C HIS A 47 -23.95 -7.00 8.17
N LYS A 48 -23.71 -5.99 7.32
CA LYS A 48 -23.25 -6.21 5.94
C LYS A 48 -21.89 -6.89 5.90
N ILE A 49 -20.91 -6.39 6.64
CA ILE A 49 -19.57 -6.98 6.68
C ILE A 49 -19.62 -8.42 7.20
N THR A 50 -20.30 -8.66 8.32
CA THR A 50 -20.36 -10.01 8.91
C THR A 50 -21.16 -11.00 8.10
N THR A 51 -22.08 -10.54 7.26
CA THR A 51 -22.84 -11.40 6.33
C THR A 51 -22.04 -11.71 5.07
N VAL A 52 -21.46 -10.70 4.43
CA VAL A 52 -20.78 -10.86 3.14
C VAL A 52 -19.41 -11.54 3.31
N ALA A 53 -18.70 -11.28 4.38
CA ALA A 53 -17.35 -11.82 4.61
C ALA A 53 -17.32 -13.08 5.49
N LYS A 54 -18.46 -13.67 5.85
CA LYS A 54 -18.57 -14.80 6.80
C LYS A 54 -17.68 -16.00 6.45
N ASP A 55 -17.54 -16.30 5.16
CA ASP A 55 -16.82 -17.47 4.67
C ASP A 55 -15.41 -17.15 4.15
N LEU A 56 -14.96 -15.86 4.20
CA LEU A 56 -13.69 -15.42 3.60
C LEU A 56 -12.47 -16.14 4.18
N VAL A 57 -12.39 -16.23 5.51
CA VAL A 57 -11.24 -16.84 6.19
C VAL A 57 -11.20 -18.34 5.93
N GLU A 58 -12.36 -19.02 5.98
CA GLU A 58 -12.45 -20.46 5.69
C GLU A 58 -12.07 -20.74 4.23
N THR A 59 -12.51 -19.91 3.30
CA THR A 59 -12.15 -20.01 1.87
C THR A 59 -10.65 -19.90 1.68
N GLY A 60 -10.00 -18.87 2.26
CA GLY A 60 -8.54 -18.73 2.19
C GLY A 60 -7.79 -19.93 2.76
N ASN A 61 -8.24 -20.48 3.87
CA ASN A 61 -7.63 -21.66 4.49
C ASN A 61 -7.85 -22.94 3.65
N LYS A 62 -8.99 -23.09 2.99
CA LYS A 62 -9.24 -24.21 2.06
C LYS A 62 -8.33 -24.16 0.84
N ILE A 63 -8.18 -22.98 0.23
CA ILE A 63 -7.29 -22.77 -0.91
C ILE A 63 -5.84 -23.08 -0.52
N GLU A 64 -5.37 -22.57 0.62
CA GLU A 64 -4.04 -22.86 1.15
C GLU A 64 -3.81 -24.37 1.32
N LYS A 65 -4.77 -25.08 1.89
CA LYS A 65 -4.70 -26.54 2.10
C LYS A 65 -4.74 -27.32 0.79
N GLU A 66 -5.52 -26.89 -0.19
CA GLU A 66 -5.72 -27.60 -1.46
C GLU A 66 -4.52 -27.42 -2.39
N TYR A 67 -4.03 -26.20 -2.52
CA TYR A 67 -2.95 -25.86 -3.46
C TYR A 67 -1.56 -25.85 -2.82
N HIS A 68 -1.47 -25.97 -1.49
CA HIS A 68 -0.24 -25.82 -0.72
C HIS A 68 0.48 -24.49 -0.94
N ILE A 69 -0.26 -23.45 -1.31
CA ILE A 69 0.24 -22.07 -1.49
C ILE A 69 -0.11 -21.27 -0.25
N PRO A 70 0.85 -20.70 0.49
CA PRO A 70 0.56 -19.92 1.69
C PRO A 70 -0.36 -18.73 1.35
N VAL A 71 -1.48 -18.57 2.07
CA VAL A 71 -2.35 -17.41 2.02
C VAL A 71 -2.17 -16.62 3.32
N VAL A 72 -1.23 -15.68 3.29
CA VAL A 72 -0.70 -15.03 4.50
C VAL A 72 -1.76 -14.18 5.20
N ASN A 73 -2.53 -13.39 4.45
CA ASN A 73 -3.58 -12.54 5.00
C ASN A 73 -4.92 -12.78 4.30
N LYS A 74 -5.98 -12.67 5.09
CA LYS A 74 -7.36 -12.52 4.64
C LYS A 74 -7.82 -11.16 5.09
N ARG A 75 -8.20 -10.27 4.16
CA ARG A 75 -8.49 -8.85 4.43
C ARG A 75 -9.84 -8.44 3.88
N ILE A 76 -10.33 -7.33 4.40
CA ILE A 76 -11.51 -6.63 3.87
C ILE A 76 -11.08 -5.20 3.51
N SER A 77 -11.60 -4.69 2.39
CA SER A 77 -11.59 -3.27 2.07
C SER A 77 -13.02 -2.78 1.90
N VAL A 78 -13.34 -1.62 2.48
CA VAL A 78 -14.70 -1.05 2.38
C VAL A 78 -14.68 0.30 1.70
N THR A 79 -15.84 0.75 1.23
CA THR A 79 -16.03 2.11 0.68
C THR A 79 -15.52 3.14 1.69
N PRO A 80 -14.82 4.21 1.23
CA PRO A 80 -14.27 5.24 2.13
C PRO A 80 -15.29 5.73 3.16
N ILE A 81 -14.98 5.55 4.43
CA ILE A 81 -15.91 5.80 5.54
C ILE A 81 -16.32 7.27 5.66
N ALA A 82 -15.49 8.22 5.19
CA ALA A 82 -15.90 9.62 5.15
C ALA A 82 -17.18 9.84 4.32
N LEU A 83 -17.37 9.06 3.25
CA LEU A 83 -18.57 9.10 2.41
C LEU A 83 -19.77 8.45 3.11
N ILE A 84 -19.55 7.34 3.80
CA ILE A 84 -20.61 6.55 4.44
C ILE A 84 -21.11 7.24 5.70
N GLY A 85 -20.19 7.68 6.56
CA GLY A 85 -20.50 8.34 7.83
C GLY A 85 -20.95 9.80 7.72
N GLY A 86 -20.81 10.43 6.55
CA GLY A 86 -21.01 11.87 6.40
C GLY A 86 -22.42 12.38 6.75
N ALA A 87 -23.44 11.54 6.64
CA ALA A 87 -24.82 11.88 7.04
C ALA A 87 -25.03 11.75 8.57
N ALA A 88 -24.43 10.74 9.19
CA ALA A 88 -24.61 10.38 10.60
C ALA A 88 -23.65 11.12 11.54
N CYS A 89 -22.37 11.18 11.18
CA CYS A 89 -21.29 11.69 12.02
C CYS A 89 -21.23 13.22 11.99
N LYS A 90 -21.26 13.86 13.15
CA LYS A 90 -21.17 15.32 13.32
C LYS A 90 -19.86 15.75 13.97
N THR A 91 -19.19 14.83 14.64
CA THR A 91 -17.94 15.05 15.38
C THR A 91 -16.90 13.98 15.02
N PRO A 92 -15.59 14.22 15.29
CA PRO A 92 -14.58 13.19 15.16
C PRO A 92 -14.88 11.94 16.01
N ASP A 93 -15.46 12.09 17.21
CA ASP A 93 -15.77 10.96 18.08
C ASP A 93 -16.85 10.02 17.48
N ASP A 94 -17.79 10.54 16.72
CA ASP A 94 -18.79 9.71 16.02
C ASP A 94 -18.09 8.80 14.98
N PHE A 95 -17.06 9.29 14.31
CA PHE A 95 -16.25 8.47 13.39
C PHE A 95 -15.43 7.41 14.14
N VAL A 96 -14.94 7.70 15.35
CA VAL A 96 -14.27 6.69 16.20
C VAL A 96 -15.22 5.53 16.51
N GLU A 97 -16.52 5.79 16.79
CA GLU A 97 -17.51 4.74 17.00
C GLU A 97 -17.71 3.85 15.75
N ILE A 98 -17.62 4.44 14.53
CA ILE A 98 -17.63 3.64 13.29
C ILE A 98 -16.38 2.78 13.20
N ALA A 99 -15.18 3.32 13.53
CA ALA A 99 -13.95 2.54 13.52
C ALA A 99 -14.02 1.34 14.48
N GLU A 100 -14.54 1.55 15.71
CA GLU A 100 -14.75 0.47 16.67
C GLU A 100 -15.76 -0.59 16.13
N THR A 101 -16.77 -0.16 15.38
CA THR A 101 -17.73 -1.06 14.71
C THR A 101 -17.06 -1.90 13.61
N LEU A 102 -16.20 -1.27 12.79
CA LEU A 102 -15.41 -1.97 11.77
C LEU A 102 -14.47 -3.00 12.39
N ASP A 103 -13.79 -2.65 13.48
CA ASP A 103 -12.89 -3.54 14.20
C ASP A 103 -13.62 -4.75 14.81
N ALA A 104 -14.79 -4.50 15.39
CA ALA A 104 -15.66 -5.56 15.90
C ALA A 104 -16.14 -6.50 14.80
N ALA A 105 -16.52 -5.98 13.63
CA ALA A 105 -16.90 -6.79 12.48
C ALA A 105 -15.71 -7.60 11.95
N ALA A 106 -14.52 -6.99 11.82
CA ALA A 106 -13.29 -7.66 11.41
C ALA A 106 -12.89 -8.79 12.38
N LYS A 107 -13.03 -8.58 13.68
CA LYS A 107 -12.81 -9.60 14.71
C LYS A 107 -13.81 -10.76 14.59
N THR A 108 -15.08 -10.44 14.35
CA THR A 108 -16.15 -11.46 14.21
C THR A 108 -15.90 -12.40 13.03
N VAL A 109 -15.51 -11.86 11.87
CA VAL A 109 -15.21 -12.68 10.68
C VAL A 109 -13.79 -13.25 10.67
N GLY A 110 -12.93 -12.83 11.59
CA GLY A 110 -11.58 -13.37 11.78
C GLY A 110 -10.52 -12.87 10.80
N VAL A 111 -10.77 -11.79 10.03
CA VAL A 111 -9.79 -11.24 9.07
C VAL A 111 -8.62 -10.55 9.77
N ASN A 112 -7.48 -10.47 9.11
CA ASN A 112 -6.27 -9.86 9.67
C ASN A 112 -6.37 -8.32 9.73
N PHE A 113 -6.86 -7.70 8.63
CA PHE A 113 -6.99 -6.25 8.50
C PHE A 113 -8.29 -5.87 7.79
N LEU A 114 -8.78 -4.67 8.10
CA LEU A 114 -9.90 -4.02 7.43
C LEU A 114 -9.48 -2.59 7.05
N GLY A 115 -9.39 -2.32 5.75
CA GLY A 115 -9.11 -1.01 5.19
C GLY A 115 -10.39 -0.27 4.79
N GLY A 116 -10.25 1.03 4.52
CA GLY A 116 -11.38 1.88 4.10
C GLY A 116 -11.82 2.90 5.15
N TYR A 117 -11.16 2.95 6.31
CA TYR A 117 -11.30 4.10 7.21
C TYR A 117 -10.59 5.31 6.60
N SER A 118 -11.17 5.83 5.51
CA SER A 118 -10.48 6.65 4.53
C SER A 118 -11.26 7.89 4.13
N ALA A 119 -10.52 8.94 3.69
CA ALA A 119 -11.05 10.15 3.10
C ALA A 119 -10.36 10.46 1.75
N LEU A 120 -11.12 10.93 0.76
CA LEU A 120 -10.65 11.26 -0.58
C LEU A 120 -10.69 12.78 -0.77
N VAL A 121 -9.60 13.49 -0.45
CA VAL A 121 -9.55 14.95 -0.33
C VAL A 121 -8.65 15.63 -1.36
N SER A 122 -8.27 14.94 -2.43
CA SER A 122 -7.33 15.46 -3.44
C SER A 122 -7.81 16.76 -4.11
N LYS A 123 -9.11 17.00 -4.18
CA LYS A 123 -9.67 18.22 -4.79
C LYS A 123 -10.28 19.20 -3.79
N GLY A 124 -10.83 18.70 -2.71
CA GLY A 124 -11.45 19.47 -1.64
C GLY A 124 -11.71 18.57 -0.46
N MET A 125 -12.02 19.16 0.67
CA MET A 125 -12.27 18.46 1.93
C MET A 125 -13.62 18.94 2.47
N THR A 126 -14.54 18.01 2.66
CA THR A 126 -15.83 18.26 3.31
C THR A 126 -15.66 18.28 4.83
N GLU A 127 -16.69 18.70 5.56
CA GLU A 127 -16.67 18.61 7.03
C GLU A 127 -16.59 17.16 7.51
N ALA A 128 -17.24 16.24 6.81
CA ALA A 128 -17.16 14.80 7.11
C ALA A 128 -15.73 14.25 6.91
N ASP A 129 -15.06 14.62 5.80
CA ASP A 129 -13.66 14.24 5.57
C ASP A 129 -12.76 14.77 6.68
N LYS A 130 -12.95 16.03 7.09
CA LYS A 130 -12.16 16.66 8.15
C LYS A 130 -12.38 15.97 9.49
N ASN A 131 -13.63 15.68 9.85
CA ASN A 131 -13.96 14.99 11.10
C ASN A 131 -13.37 13.56 11.12
N LEU A 132 -13.43 12.83 10.00
CA LEU A 132 -12.76 11.53 9.90
C LEU A 132 -11.24 11.67 10.08
N ILE A 133 -10.59 12.61 9.38
CA ILE A 133 -9.14 12.81 9.49
C ILE A 133 -8.74 13.15 10.93
N LEU A 134 -9.47 14.04 11.60
CA LEU A 134 -9.23 14.40 13.00
C LEU A 134 -9.44 13.22 13.97
N SER A 135 -10.25 12.24 13.61
CA SER A 135 -10.52 11.05 14.43
C SER A 135 -9.44 9.97 14.32
N ILE A 136 -8.59 10.01 13.27
CA ILE A 136 -7.59 8.95 12.96
C ILE A 136 -6.72 8.57 14.16
N PRO A 137 -6.10 9.52 14.91
CA PRO A 137 -5.23 9.15 16.01
C PRO A 137 -5.94 8.27 17.05
N LYS A 138 -7.10 8.71 17.50
CA LYS A 138 -7.92 8.00 18.50
C LYS A 138 -8.50 6.69 17.94
N ALA A 139 -8.93 6.68 16.68
CA ALA A 139 -9.46 5.49 16.03
C ALA A 139 -8.41 4.39 15.93
N LEU A 140 -7.19 4.72 15.46
CA LEU A 140 -6.11 3.75 15.30
C LEU A 140 -5.50 3.29 16.64
N ALA A 141 -5.57 4.12 17.70
CA ALA A 141 -5.18 3.71 19.03
C ALA A 141 -6.18 2.73 19.66
N LYS A 142 -7.49 2.89 19.39
CA LYS A 142 -8.57 2.05 19.96
C LYS A 142 -8.85 0.76 19.19
N THR A 143 -8.37 0.64 17.95
CA THR A 143 -8.66 -0.50 17.07
C THR A 143 -7.41 -1.30 16.76
N GLU A 144 -7.56 -2.61 16.59
CA GLU A 144 -6.44 -3.51 16.27
C GLU A 144 -6.30 -3.72 14.75
N ARG A 145 -7.43 -3.93 14.05
CA ARG A 145 -7.48 -4.41 12.66
C ARG A 145 -7.82 -3.34 11.64
N VAL A 146 -8.30 -2.18 12.09
CA VAL A 146 -8.67 -1.08 11.21
C VAL A 146 -7.43 -0.34 10.71
N CYS A 147 -7.39 -0.14 9.39
CA CYS A 147 -6.36 0.64 8.72
C CYS A 147 -6.99 1.85 8.02
N SER A 148 -6.26 2.96 8.00
CA SER A 148 -6.71 4.24 7.48
C SER A 148 -5.87 4.71 6.30
N SER A 149 -6.49 5.46 5.41
CA SER A 149 -5.77 6.20 4.38
C SER A 149 -6.44 7.52 4.02
N VAL A 150 -5.62 8.46 3.54
CA VAL A 150 -6.12 9.74 3.02
C VAL A 150 -5.48 10.03 1.66
N ASN A 151 -6.29 10.18 0.62
CA ASN A 151 -5.81 10.54 -0.71
C ASN A 151 -5.84 12.05 -0.89
N VAL A 152 -4.66 12.70 -0.84
CA VAL A 152 -4.53 14.17 -0.82
C VAL A 152 -4.11 14.78 -2.15
N GLY A 153 -3.74 13.96 -3.11
CA GLY A 153 -3.25 14.42 -4.41
C GLY A 153 -3.65 13.53 -5.56
N SER A 154 -3.65 14.09 -6.75
CA SER A 154 -3.71 13.33 -7.99
C SER A 154 -3.15 14.12 -9.17
N THR A 155 -2.73 13.40 -10.22
CA THR A 155 -2.31 14.00 -11.49
C THR A 155 -3.39 14.91 -12.09
N LYS A 156 -4.68 14.60 -11.85
CA LYS A 156 -5.81 15.37 -12.40
C LYS A 156 -6.15 16.61 -11.60
N THR A 157 -5.91 16.60 -10.28
CA THR A 157 -6.39 17.65 -9.37
C THR A 157 -5.28 18.47 -8.74
N GLY A 158 -4.03 18.03 -8.80
CA GLY A 158 -2.94 18.61 -8.03
C GLY A 158 -2.88 18.08 -6.60
N ILE A 159 -2.27 18.84 -5.71
CA ILE A 159 -2.06 18.47 -4.30
C ILE A 159 -2.84 19.43 -3.41
N ASN A 160 -3.61 18.90 -2.48
CA ASN A 160 -4.32 19.67 -1.45
C ASN A 160 -3.38 19.92 -0.27
N MET A 161 -2.73 21.11 -0.26
CA MET A 161 -1.73 21.45 0.78
C MET A 161 -2.34 21.70 2.16
N ASP A 162 -3.63 22.07 2.23
CA ASP A 162 -4.32 22.19 3.52
C ASP A 162 -4.49 20.82 4.17
N ALA A 163 -4.82 19.78 3.38
CA ALA A 163 -4.88 18.42 3.85
C ALA A 163 -3.48 17.86 4.18
N VAL A 164 -2.46 18.17 3.37
CA VAL A 164 -1.06 17.76 3.64
C VAL A 164 -0.57 18.33 4.95
N LYS A 165 -0.83 19.62 5.22
CA LYS A 165 -0.49 20.25 6.50
C LYS A 165 -1.18 19.54 7.68
N LEU A 166 -2.48 19.35 7.59
CA LEU A 166 -3.25 18.65 8.62
C LEU A 166 -2.71 17.24 8.87
N LEU A 167 -2.34 16.51 7.81
CA LEU A 167 -1.86 15.13 7.95
C LEU A 167 -0.49 15.02 8.59
N GLY A 168 0.40 16.00 8.46
CA GLY A 168 1.63 16.02 9.26
C GLY A 168 1.34 16.09 10.76
N GLU A 169 0.34 16.89 11.16
CA GLU A 169 -0.13 16.97 12.53
C GLU A 169 -0.79 15.66 12.99
N ILE A 170 -1.61 15.04 12.12
CA ILE A 170 -2.30 13.76 12.39
C ILE A 170 -1.31 12.60 12.54
N VAL A 171 -0.27 12.51 11.70
CA VAL A 171 0.78 11.47 11.83
C VAL A 171 1.46 11.59 13.18
N LEU A 172 1.85 12.80 13.59
CA LEU A 172 2.49 13.02 14.89
C LEU A 172 1.55 12.73 16.06
N ALA A 173 0.28 13.15 15.96
CA ALA A 173 -0.74 12.83 16.96
C ALA A 173 -1.00 11.32 17.06
N THR A 174 -1.00 10.60 15.92
CA THR A 174 -1.15 9.14 15.90
C THR A 174 0.05 8.46 16.56
N ALA A 175 1.26 8.96 16.31
CA ALA A 175 2.47 8.48 16.96
C ALA A 175 2.39 8.65 18.49
N GLU A 176 1.97 9.81 18.96
CA GLU A 176 1.83 10.11 20.40
C GLU A 176 0.74 9.25 21.06
N GLU A 177 -0.44 9.09 20.42
CA GLU A 177 -1.53 8.25 20.95
C GLU A 177 -1.17 6.76 21.04
N THR A 178 -0.16 6.32 20.26
CA THR A 178 0.27 4.91 20.22
C THR A 178 1.72 4.70 20.66
N LYS A 179 2.30 5.65 21.38
CA LYS A 179 3.71 5.62 21.82
C LYS A 179 4.09 4.42 22.66
N GLU A 180 3.18 3.92 23.50
CA GLU A 180 3.41 2.74 24.32
C GLU A 180 3.57 1.44 23.50
N ALA A 181 3.22 1.50 22.20
CA ALA A 181 3.42 0.45 21.22
C ALA A 181 4.37 0.90 20.09
N ASP A 182 5.43 1.64 20.44
CA ASP A 182 6.43 2.15 19.49
C ASP A 182 5.83 2.91 18.30
N SER A 183 4.77 3.69 18.53
CA SER A 183 4.05 4.48 17.51
C SER A 183 3.44 3.64 16.37
N LEU A 184 3.11 2.38 16.65
CA LEU A 184 2.60 1.40 15.66
C LEU A 184 1.31 1.84 14.96
N GLY A 185 0.53 2.74 15.55
CA GLY A 185 -0.64 3.33 14.89
C GLY A 185 -0.31 3.95 13.54
N CYS A 186 0.88 4.55 13.39
CA CYS A 186 1.33 5.14 12.14
C CYS A 186 1.56 4.10 11.04
N ALA A 187 1.89 2.85 11.37
CA ALA A 187 1.99 1.76 10.41
C ALA A 187 0.64 1.39 9.76
N LYS A 188 -0.48 1.78 10.40
CA LYS A 188 -1.85 1.57 9.90
C LYS A 188 -2.42 2.79 9.16
N LEU A 189 -1.64 3.87 8.99
CA LEU A 189 -2.05 5.10 8.29
C LEU A 189 -1.21 5.31 7.03
N VAL A 190 -1.87 5.46 5.89
CA VAL A 190 -1.21 5.72 4.59
C VAL A 190 -1.76 6.98 3.96
N ILE A 191 -0.86 7.84 3.45
CA ILE A 191 -1.23 9.06 2.74
C ILE A 191 -0.91 8.87 1.26
N PHE A 192 -1.90 9.05 0.38
CA PHE A 192 -1.80 8.74 -1.03
C PHE A 192 -1.85 9.94 -1.97
N CYS A 193 -1.16 9.79 -3.10
CA CYS A 193 -1.45 10.46 -4.37
C CYS A 193 -1.85 9.40 -5.40
N ASN A 194 -2.88 9.66 -6.20
CA ASN A 194 -3.40 8.72 -7.20
C ASN A 194 -3.71 7.32 -6.62
N ALA A 195 -4.36 7.25 -5.46
CA ALA A 195 -4.72 5.97 -4.85
C ALA A 195 -5.59 5.14 -5.81
N PRO A 196 -5.27 3.85 -6.05
CA PRO A 196 -6.12 2.97 -6.82
C PRO A 196 -7.33 2.50 -6.01
N ASP A 197 -8.45 2.30 -6.70
CA ASP A 197 -9.73 1.91 -6.11
C ASP A 197 -9.81 0.40 -5.79
N ASP A 198 -8.91 -0.40 -6.34
CA ASP A 198 -8.90 -1.87 -6.34
C ASP A 198 -7.69 -2.49 -5.60
N ASN A 199 -6.96 -1.70 -4.82
CA ASN A 199 -5.75 -2.12 -4.13
C ASN A 199 -6.02 -3.16 -3.03
N PRO A 200 -5.53 -4.42 -3.14
CA PRO A 200 -5.72 -5.44 -2.11
C PRO A 200 -4.61 -5.46 -1.05
N PHE A 201 -3.52 -4.76 -1.29
CA PHE A 201 -2.22 -5.06 -0.69
C PHE A 201 -1.86 -4.14 0.46
N MET A 202 -2.08 -2.85 0.28
CA MET A 202 -1.60 -1.83 1.21
C MET A 202 -2.49 -1.72 2.45
N ALA A 203 -1.92 -1.42 3.61
CA ALA A 203 -2.69 -0.97 4.75
C ALA A 203 -3.50 0.28 4.36
N GLY A 204 -4.76 0.36 4.78
CA GLY A 204 -5.63 1.48 4.42
C GLY A 204 -6.15 1.46 2.97
N ALA A 205 -5.95 0.38 2.22
CA ALA A 205 -6.66 0.13 0.97
C ALA A 205 -8.17 0.32 1.16
N PHE A 206 -8.86 0.81 0.16
CA PHE A 206 -10.31 0.99 0.21
C PHE A 206 -10.99 0.41 -1.03
N HIS A 207 -12.27 0.18 -0.93
CA HIS A 207 -13.11 -0.26 -2.03
C HIS A 207 -13.69 0.95 -2.77
N GLY A 208 -13.41 1.06 -4.07
CA GLY A 208 -13.85 2.19 -4.88
C GLY A 208 -15.38 2.31 -4.98
N VAL A 209 -15.87 3.53 -5.08
CA VAL A 209 -17.32 3.80 -5.15
C VAL A 209 -17.99 3.30 -6.44
N THR A 210 -17.19 3.00 -7.46
CA THR A 210 -17.67 2.50 -8.77
C THR A 210 -17.47 1.00 -8.94
N GLU A 211 -16.89 0.34 -7.94
CA GLU A 211 -16.69 -1.10 -7.91
C GLU A 211 -17.99 -1.88 -7.67
N ALA A 212 -17.96 -3.21 -7.86
CA ALA A 212 -19.10 -4.08 -7.57
C ALA A 212 -19.48 -4.06 -6.08
N ASP A 213 -20.70 -4.51 -5.74
CA ASP A 213 -21.15 -4.55 -4.34
C ASP A 213 -20.25 -5.40 -3.43
N ALA A 214 -19.70 -6.49 -3.99
CA ALA A 214 -18.62 -7.27 -3.41
C ALA A 214 -17.70 -7.80 -4.52
N ILE A 215 -16.38 -7.86 -4.28
CA ILE A 215 -15.38 -8.29 -5.26
C ILE A 215 -14.15 -8.88 -4.57
N ILE A 216 -13.53 -9.91 -5.19
CA ILE A 216 -12.25 -10.46 -4.69
C ILE A 216 -11.09 -9.87 -5.48
N ASN A 217 -10.13 -9.31 -4.75
CA ASN A 217 -8.82 -8.90 -5.25
C ASN A 217 -7.73 -9.70 -4.53
N VAL A 218 -6.72 -10.15 -5.26
CA VAL A 218 -5.64 -10.98 -4.69
C VAL A 218 -4.30 -10.31 -4.89
N GLY A 219 -3.52 -10.22 -3.82
CA GLY A 219 -2.13 -9.79 -3.87
C GLY A 219 -1.19 -10.99 -3.79
N VAL A 220 -0.30 -11.12 -4.76
CA VAL A 220 0.72 -12.19 -4.81
C VAL A 220 2.12 -11.58 -4.79
N SER A 221 3.04 -12.24 -4.08
CA SER A 221 4.40 -11.76 -3.90
C SER A 221 5.42 -12.88 -4.07
N GLY A 222 6.66 -12.52 -4.31
CA GLY A 222 7.77 -13.46 -4.45
C GLY A 222 9.09 -12.78 -4.82
N PRO A 223 9.61 -11.83 -4.01
CA PRO A 223 10.95 -11.29 -4.21
C PRO A 223 12.02 -12.39 -4.26
N GLY A 224 11.92 -13.40 -3.39
CA GLY A 224 12.83 -14.53 -3.35
C GLY A 224 12.85 -15.34 -4.64
N VAL A 225 11.70 -15.51 -5.30
CA VAL A 225 11.60 -16.20 -6.60
C VAL A 225 12.36 -15.43 -7.68
N VAL A 226 12.17 -14.11 -7.74
CA VAL A 226 12.88 -13.26 -8.70
C VAL A 226 14.38 -13.25 -8.42
N LYS A 227 14.78 -13.13 -7.16
CA LYS A 227 16.18 -13.18 -6.73
C LYS A 227 16.84 -14.51 -7.17
N THR A 228 16.22 -15.64 -6.86
CA THR A 228 16.76 -16.96 -7.24
C THR A 228 16.86 -17.15 -8.75
N ALA A 229 15.88 -16.66 -9.51
CA ALA A 229 15.96 -16.69 -10.98
C ALA A 229 17.11 -15.85 -11.50
N LEU A 230 17.42 -14.70 -10.91
CA LEU A 230 18.55 -13.84 -11.31
C LEU A 230 19.92 -14.43 -10.96
N GLU A 231 20.02 -15.19 -9.88
CA GLU A 231 21.25 -15.92 -9.54
C GLU A 231 21.70 -16.85 -10.67
N GLN A 232 20.77 -17.44 -11.43
CA GLN A 232 21.06 -18.34 -12.55
C GLN A 232 21.63 -17.61 -13.78
N VAL A 233 21.49 -16.31 -13.84
CA VAL A 233 21.92 -15.47 -14.99
C VAL A 233 22.96 -14.42 -14.59
N ARG A 234 23.65 -14.61 -13.46
CA ARG A 234 24.73 -13.72 -13.02
C ARG A 234 25.76 -13.50 -14.13
N GLY A 235 26.17 -12.25 -14.33
CA GLY A 235 27.17 -11.88 -15.35
C GLY A 235 26.65 -11.88 -16.79
N LYS A 236 25.36 -12.15 -17.01
CA LYS A 236 24.72 -11.95 -18.31
C LYS A 236 24.36 -10.48 -18.51
N ASP A 237 24.09 -10.10 -19.75
CA ASP A 237 23.68 -8.74 -20.09
C ASP A 237 22.26 -8.40 -19.62
N PHE A 238 21.88 -7.12 -19.72
CA PHE A 238 20.57 -6.65 -19.28
C PHE A 238 19.42 -7.24 -20.11
N GLU A 239 19.61 -7.68 -21.33
CA GLU A 239 18.56 -8.29 -22.15
C GLU A 239 18.13 -9.63 -21.55
N VAL A 240 19.09 -10.50 -21.22
CA VAL A 240 18.84 -11.78 -20.55
C VAL A 240 18.22 -11.57 -19.19
N LEU A 241 18.70 -10.59 -18.42
CA LEU A 241 18.19 -10.26 -17.10
C LEU A 241 16.73 -9.79 -17.17
N CYS A 242 16.38 -8.89 -18.08
CA CYS A 242 15.02 -8.41 -18.31
C CYS A 242 14.05 -9.55 -18.66
N GLU A 243 14.45 -10.43 -19.59
CA GLU A 243 13.64 -11.58 -20.00
C GLU A 243 13.41 -12.55 -18.82
N THR A 244 14.43 -12.75 -17.97
CA THR A 244 14.32 -13.59 -16.77
C THR A 244 13.32 -13.02 -15.78
N ILE A 245 13.41 -11.74 -15.43
CA ILE A 245 12.44 -11.08 -14.53
C ILE A 245 11.03 -11.19 -15.10
N LYS A 246 10.85 -10.86 -16.37
CA LYS A 246 9.54 -10.87 -17.02
C LYS A 246 8.89 -12.27 -17.00
N LYS A 247 9.65 -13.32 -17.32
CA LYS A 247 9.18 -14.71 -17.30
C LYS A 247 8.81 -15.17 -15.88
N THR A 248 9.61 -14.79 -14.88
CA THR A 248 9.35 -15.10 -13.48
C THR A 248 8.09 -14.40 -12.99
N ALA A 249 7.95 -13.12 -13.26
CA ALA A 249 6.76 -12.33 -12.93
C ALA A 249 5.48 -12.89 -13.57
N PHE A 250 5.58 -13.37 -14.82
CA PHE A 250 4.49 -14.07 -15.50
C PHE A 250 4.02 -15.30 -14.68
N LYS A 251 4.94 -16.15 -14.23
CA LYS A 251 4.62 -17.36 -13.48
C LYS A 251 3.96 -17.03 -12.14
N ILE A 252 4.53 -16.10 -11.39
CA ILE A 252 3.98 -15.62 -10.10
C ILE A 252 2.54 -15.11 -10.28
N THR A 253 2.28 -14.29 -11.30
CA THR A 253 0.96 -13.75 -11.60
C THR A 253 -0.06 -14.84 -11.92
N ARG A 254 0.36 -15.91 -12.62
CA ARG A 254 -0.52 -17.04 -12.94
C ARG A 254 -0.98 -17.78 -11.68
N VAL A 255 -0.11 -17.90 -10.68
CA VAL A 255 -0.48 -18.46 -9.37
C VAL A 255 -1.52 -17.57 -8.68
N GLY A 256 -1.28 -16.26 -8.62
CA GLY A 256 -2.25 -15.31 -8.06
C GLY A 256 -3.61 -15.37 -8.75
N GLN A 257 -3.63 -15.47 -10.09
CA GLN A 257 -4.88 -15.59 -10.85
C GLN A 257 -5.65 -16.89 -10.57
N LEU A 258 -4.93 -18.00 -10.37
CA LEU A 258 -5.56 -19.27 -9.98
C LEU A 258 -6.30 -19.11 -8.66
N VAL A 259 -5.60 -18.61 -7.63
CA VAL A 259 -6.17 -18.39 -6.30
C VAL A 259 -7.33 -17.39 -6.33
N ALA A 260 -7.22 -16.31 -7.11
CA ALA A 260 -8.27 -15.32 -7.21
C ALA A 260 -9.56 -15.87 -7.82
N LYS A 261 -9.46 -16.69 -8.86
CA LYS A 261 -10.62 -17.36 -9.49
C LYS A 261 -11.29 -18.33 -8.54
N GLU A 262 -10.49 -19.16 -7.87
CA GLU A 262 -10.99 -20.14 -6.90
C GLU A 262 -11.72 -19.46 -5.75
N ALA A 263 -11.11 -18.39 -5.17
CA ALA A 263 -11.74 -17.63 -4.11
C ALA A 263 -13.05 -16.97 -4.55
N ALA A 264 -13.09 -16.42 -5.76
CA ALA A 264 -14.29 -15.80 -6.34
C ALA A 264 -15.43 -16.81 -6.53
N GLU A 265 -15.12 -18.01 -7.04
CA GLU A 265 -16.08 -19.10 -7.22
C GLU A 265 -16.64 -19.59 -5.88
N MET A 266 -15.75 -19.83 -4.90
CA MET A 266 -16.16 -20.32 -3.57
C MET A 266 -17.00 -19.30 -2.79
N LEU A 267 -16.72 -18.01 -2.95
CA LEU A 267 -17.45 -16.93 -2.27
C LEU A 267 -18.66 -16.42 -3.07
N HIS A 268 -18.86 -16.89 -4.31
CA HIS A 268 -19.90 -16.44 -5.22
C HIS A 268 -19.90 -14.92 -5.46
N VAL A 269 -18.71 -14.33 -5.59
CA VAL A 269 -18.50 -12.91 -5.91
C VAL A 269 -17.64 -12.76 -7.16
N PRO A 270 -17.70 -11.62 -7.88
CA PRO A 270 -16.82 -11.38 -9.02
C PRO A 270 -15.34 -11.44 -8.65
N PHE A 271 -14.52 -11.90 -9.60
CA PHE A 271 -13.07 -11.70 -9.55
C PHE A 271 -12.72 -10.32 -10.10
N GLY A 272 -12.00 -9.53 -9.32
CA GLY A 272 -11.52 -8.19 -9.66
C GLY A 272 -10.14 -8.25 -10.31
N ILE A 273 -9.09 -8.12 -9.48
CA ILE A 273 -7.72 -8.05 -9.99
C ILE A 273 -6.75 -8.98 -9.25
N VAL A 274 -5.63 -9.22 -9.92
CA VAL A 274 -4.39 -9.71 -9.30
C VAL A 274 -3.39 -8.56 -9.22
N ASP A 275 -2.91 -8.29 -8.03
CA ASP A 275 -1.81 -7.38 -7.76
C ASP A 275 -0.52 -8.20 -7.61
N LEU A 276 0.38 -8.10 -8.58
CA LEU A 276 1.74 -8.63 -8.47
C LEU A 276 2.65 -7.57 -7.89
N SER A 277 2.78 -7.55 -6.58
CA SER A 277 3.70 -6.66 -5.90
C SER A 277 4.83 -7.47 -5.26
N LEU A 278 6.07 -7.20 -5.68
CA LEU A 278 7.26 -7.72 -5.01
C LEU A 278 7.38 -6.98 -3.66
N ALA A 279 6.61 -7.43 -2.69
CA ALA A 279 6.59 -6.92 -1.34
C ALA A 279 7.45 -7.84 -0.47
N PRO A 280 8.59 -7.37 0.04
CA PRO A 280 9.49 -8.19 0.84
C PRO A 280 8.86 -8.53 2.20
N THR A 281 9.51 -9.48 2.89
CA THR A 281 9.29 -9.77 4.31
C THR A 281 10.63 -9.74 5.04
N PRO A 282 10.64 -9.70 6.39
CA PRO A 282 11.88 -9.82 7.16
C PRO A 282 12.58 -11.17 7.02
N ALA A 283 11.97 -12.13 6.33
CA ALA A 283 12.55 -13.44 6.09
C ALA A 283 13.80 -13.36 5.19
N ILE A 284 14.83 -14.14 5.54
CA ILE A 284 16.06 -14.21 4.75
C ILE A 284 15.75 -14.71 3.35
N GLY A 285 16.21 -13.95 2.34
CA GLY A 285 16.04 -14.29 0.93
C GLY A 285 14.77 -13.74 0.29
N ASP A 286 13.86 -13.13 1.05
CA ASP A 286 12.65 -12.46 0.54
C ASP A 286 12.81 -10.94 0.54
N SER A 287 13.74 -10.43 -0.27
CA SER A 287 14.20 -9.04 -0.24
C SER A 287 14.29 -8.44 -1.66
N VAL A 288 13.70 -7.27 -1.86
CA VAL A 288 13.88 -6.46 -3.09
C VAL A 288 15.28 -5.89 -3.15
N ALA A 289 15.88 -5.56 -2.00
CA ALA A 289 17.27 -5.12 -1.94
C ALA A 289 18.23 -6.21 -2.47
N ASP A 290 17.96 -7.48 -2.18
CA ASP A 290 18.77 -8.58 -2.70
C ASP A 290 18.59 -8.75 -4.21
N ILE A 291 17.40 -8.52 -4.76
CA ILE A 291 17.21 -8.45 -6.23
C ILE A 291 18.10 -7.36 -6.83
N LEU A 292 18.15 -6.18 -6.22
CA LEU A 292 18.98 -5.06 -6.68
C LEU A 292 20.47 -5.40 -6.62
N LYS A 293 20.91 -6.19 -5.63
CA LYS A 293 22.29 -6.72 -5.56
C LYS A 293 22.57 -7.72 -6.70
N GLU A 294 21.63 -8.61 -7.00
CA GLU A 294 21.78 -9.55 -8.16
C GLU A 294 21.82 -8.81 -9.51
N ILE A 295 21.18 -7.63 -9.62
CA ILE A 295 21.29 -6.75 -10.78
C ILE A 295 22.70 -6.14 -10.90
N GLY A 296 23.48 -6.12 -9.81
CA GLY A 296 24.89 -5.70 -9.82
C GLY A 296 25.21 -4.53 -8.90
N LEU A 297 24.34 -4.19 -7.94
CA LEU A 297 24.60 -3.16 -6.94
C LEU A 297 25.25 -3.77 -5.69
N GLU A 298 26.25 -3.10 -5.12
CA GLU A 298 26.83 -3.50 -3.84
C GLU A 298 25.79 -3.35 -2.70
N HIS A 299 25.14 -2.19 -2.68
CA HIS A 299 24.02 -1.89 -1.77
C HIS A 299 22.92 -1.07 -2.47
N PRO A 300 21.65 -1.22 -2.13
CA PRO A 300 20.62 -0.22 -2.43
C PRO A 300 21.08 1.15 -1.90
N GLY A 301 20.89 2.20 -2.70
CA GLY A 301 21.40 3.53 -2.38
C GLY A 301 22.62 3.93 -3.24
N ALA A 302 23.43 2.97 -3.68
CA ALA A 302 24.55 3.21 -4.59
C ALA A 302 24.08 3.88 -5.91
N PRO A 303 24.98 4.63 -6.61
CA PRO A 303 24.69 5.09 -7.97
C PRO A 303 24.24 3.93 -8.87
N GLY A 304 23.15 4.13 -9.63
CA GLY A 304 22.54 3.06 -10.43
C GLY A 304 21.27 2.45 -9.80
N THR A 305 21.04 2.60 -8.49
CA THR A 305 19.88 2.00 -7.80
C THR A 305 18.54 2.40 -8.42
N THR A 306 18.33 3.69 -8.71
CA THR A 306 17.08 4.16 -9.33
C THR A 306 16.89 3.55 -10.74
N ALA A 307 17.95 3.39 -11.52
CA ALA A 307 17.90 2.75 -12.85
C ALA A 307 17.59 1.24 -12.75
N ALA A 308 18.24 0.54 -11.82
CA ALA A 308 17.98 -0.88 -11.56
C ALA A 308 16.53 -1.13 -11.09
N LEU A 309 16.03 -0.28 -10.19
CA LEU A 309 14.65 -0.35 -9.71
C LEU A 309 13.64 -0.03 -10.83
N ALA A 310 13.93 0.94 -11.70
CA ALA A 310 13.10 1.25 -12.86
C ALA A 310 12.99 0.04 -13.81
N LEU A 311 14.12 -0.61 -14.09
CA LEU A 311 14.17 -1.84 -14.88
C LEU A 311 13.35 -2.94 -14.22
N LEU A 312 13.57 -3.22 -12.93
CA LEU A 312 12.86 -4.25 -12.18
C LEU A 312 11.35 -4.02 -12.24
N ASN A 313 10.91 -2.82 -11.89
CA ASN A 313 9.50 -2.45 -11.84
C ASN A 313 8.81 -2.59 -13.21
N ASP A 314 9.46 -2.16 -14.28
CA ASP A 314 8.94 -2.27 -15.64
C ASP A 314 8.81 -3.73 -16.10
N GLN A 315 9.83 -4.58 -15.85
CA GLN A 315 9.78 -5.98 -16.25
C GLN A 315 8.76 -6.79 -15.45
N VAL A 316 8.60 -6.50 -14.16
CA VAL A 316 7.54 -7.10 -13.32
C VAL A 316 6.16 -6.77 -13.88
N LYS A 317 5.89 -5.52 -14.20
CA LYS A 317 4.61 -5.09 -14.81
C LYS A 317 4.37 -5.76 -16.17
N LYS A 318 5.37 -5.84 -17.03
CA LYS A 318 5.28 -6.52 -18.32
C LYS A 318 4.93 -8.00 -18.16
N GLY A 319 5.59 -8.69 -17.22
CA GLY A 319 5.30 -10.10 -16.93
C GLY A 319 3.87 -10.29 -16.41
N GLY A 320 3.42 -9.43 -15.52
CA GLY A 320 2.05 -9.43 -15.00
C GLY A 320 1.00 -9.28 -16.10
N VAL A 321 1.09 -8.23 -16.90
CA VAL A 321 0.14 -7.96 -18.00
C VAL A 321 0.12 -9.08 -19.05
N MET A 322 1.24 -9.74 -19.28
CA MET A 322 1.29 -10.91 -20.18
C MET A 322 0.58 -12.14 -19.59
N ALA A 323 0.53 -12.26 -18.26
CA ALA A 323 -0.06 -13.41 -17.57
C ALA A 323 -1.57 -13.29 -17.39
N SER A 324 -2.09 -12.08 -17.20
CA SER A 324 -3.49 -11.81 -16.89
C SER A 324 -3.94 -10.46 -17.43
N SER A 325 -5.16 -10.39 -17.95
CA SER A 325 -5.84 -9.13 -18.26
C SER A 325 -6.46 -8.46 -17.04
N TYR A 326 -6.38 -9.09 -15.89
CA TYR A 326 -6.91 -8.62 -14.61
C TYR A 326 -5.81 -8.12 -13.66
N VAL A 327 -4.74 -7.57 -14.20
CA VAL A 327 -3.67 -6.96 -13.38
C VAL A 327 -4.09 -5.55 -12.96
N GLY A 328 -4.00 -5.26 -11.67
CA GLY A 328 -4.41 -3.98 -11.08
C GLY A 328 -3.66 -3.66 -9.81
N GLY A 329 -4.27 -2.86 -8.93
CA GLY A 329 -3.71 -2.45 -7.67
C GLY A 329 -2.43 -1.63 -7.82
N LEU A 330 -1.40 -2.00 -7.08
CA LEU A 330 -0.09 -1.32 -7.07
C LEU A 330 0.94 -1.98 -7.98
N SER A 331 0.79 -3.23 -8.30
CA SER A 331 1.67 -4.10 -9.12
C SER A 331 3.07 -3.54 -9.43
N GLY A 332 4.10 -4.21 -8.95
CA GLY A 332 5.50 -3.80 -9.19
C GLY A 332 6.42 -4.06 -8.00
N ALA A 333 7.48 -3.29 -7.85
CA ALA A 333 8.45 -3.45 -6.78
C ALA A 333 8.17 -2.48 -5.62
N PHE A 334 8.04 -3.00 -4.40
CA PHE A 334 7.93 -2.27 -3.14
C PHE A 334 9.31 -2.06 -2.52
N ILE A 335 9.47 -0.98 -1.80
CA ILE A 335 10.73 -0.64 -1.13
C ILE A 335 10.50 -0.22 0.35
N PRO A 336 9.72 -1.00 1.15
CA PRO A 336 9.58 -0.70 2.56
C PRO A 336 10.91 -0.90 3.28
N VAL A 337 11.21 -0.06 4.27
CA VAL A 337 12.49 -0.19 4.99
C VAL A 337 12.40 -1.28 6.05
N SER A 338 11.35 -1.30 6.88
CA SER A 338 11.29 -2.24 8.00
C SER A 338 11.00 -3.69 7.61
N GLU A 339 10.40 -3.89 6.45
CA GLU A 339 9.97 -5.21 5.96
C GLU A 339 11.02 -5.89 5.06
N ASP A 340 12.16 -5.23 4.79
CA ASP A 340 13.22 -5.72 3.90
C ASP A 340 14.58 -5.69 4.59
N GLN A 341 15.12 -6.87 4.92
CA GLN A 341 16.40 -6.99 5.60
C GLN A 341 17.55 -6.28 4.85
N GLY A 342 17.57 -6.36 3.54
CA GLY A 342 18.60 -5.71 2.75
C GLY A 342 18.46 -4.18 2.69
N MET A 343 17.25 -3.63 2.79
CA MET A 343 17.04 -2.18 2.96
C MET A 343 17.48 -1.72 4.35
N ILE A 344 17.13 -2.46 5.39
CA ILE A 344 17.61 -2.21 6.78
C ILE A 344 19.15 -2.14 6.81
N ASP A 345 19.81 -3.12 6.21
CA ASP A 345 21.27 -3.20 6.16
C ASP A 345 21.88 -2.04 5.39
N ALA A 346 21.25 -1.61 4.29
CA ALA A 346 21.69 -0.45 3.51
C ALA A 346 21.55 0.86 4.27
N VAL A 347 20.49 1.02 5.08
CA VAL A 347 20.36 2.18 5.99
C VAL A 347 21.44 2.17 7.05
N LYS A 348 21.67 1.02 7.73
CA LYS A 348 22.70 0.87 8.75
C LYS A 348 24.12 1.14 8.20
N ALA A 349 24.37 0.77 6.96
CA ALA A 349 25.63 1.01 6.26
C ALA A 349 25.78 2.48 5.80
N GLY A 350 24.74 3.32 5.93
CA GLY A 350 24.73 4.69 5.43
C GLY A 350 24.67 4.80 3.90
N ALA A 351 24.35 3.71 3.21
CA ALA A 351 24.21 3.69 1.76
C ALA A 351 22.85 4.22 1.31
N LEU A 352 21.81 4.04 2.12
CA LEU A 352 20.43 4.43 1.83
C LEU A 352 19.97 5.54 2.76
N THR A 353 19.64 6.70 2.20
CA THR A 353 19.10 7.88 2.91
C THR A 353 17.65 8.12 2.53
N LEU A 354 16.95 8.98 3.27
CA LEU A 354 15.56 9.34 2.97
C LEU A 354 15.43 9.98 1.59
N GLU A 355 16.32 10.91 1.24
CA GLU A 355 16.33 11.58 -0.06
C GLU A 355 16.63 10.60 -1.22
N LYS A 356 17.42 9.55 -0.93
CA LYS A 356 17.66 8.50 -1.92
C LYS A 356 16.43 7.61 -2.10
N LEU A 357 15.70 7.32 -1.03
CA LEU A 357 14.41 6.63 -1.10
C LEU A 357 13.40 7.46 -1.90
N GLU A 358 13.28 8.76 -1.66
CA GLU A 358 12.42 9.65 -2.46
C GLU A 358 12.78 9.59 -3.96
N ALA A 359 14.05 9.62 -4.32
CA ALA A 359 14.47 9.43 -5.71
C ALA A 359 14.08 8.05 -6.28
N MET A 360 14.11 7.00 -5.46
CA MET A 360 13.69 5.65 -5.84
C MET A 360 12.17 5.56 -6.00
N THR A 361 11.39 6.33 -5.23
CA THR A 361 9.93 6.33 -5.35
C THR A 361 9.43 6.91 -6.67
N CYS A 362 10.25 7.64 -7.40
CA CYS A 362 9.93 8.04 -8.78
C CYS A 362 9.65 6.83 -9.69
N VAL A 363 10.24 5.68 -9.41
CA VAL A 363 10.22 4.49 -10.28
C VAL A 363 9.74 3.21 -9.61
N CYS A 364 9.51 3.19 -8.30
CA CYS A 364 8.89 2.06 -7.61
C CYS A 364 7.36 2.04 -7.84
N SER A 365 6.66 1.07 -7.27
CA SER A 365 5.20 0.97 -7.42
C SER A 365 4.40 1.62 -6.30
N VAL A 366 5.01 1.98 -5.18
CA VAL A 366 4.30 2.50 -4.00
C VAL A 366 4.76 3.92 -3.63
N GLY A 367 5.86 4.09 -2.94
CA GLY A 367 6.31 5.36 -2.36
C GLY A 367 7.21 5.11 -1.15
N LEU A 368 7.28 6.07 -0.23
CA LEU A 368 7.95 5.91 1.06
C LEU A 368 7.12 5.00 1.95
N ASP A 369 7.66 3.86 2.30
CA ASP A 369 6.90 2.84 3.02
C ASP A 369 7.65 2.33 4.25
N MET A 370 6.97 2.30 5.40
CA MET A 370 7.49 1.83 6.68
C MET A 370 8.81 2.48 7.07
N ILE A 371 8.83 3.81 7.03
CA ILE A 371 10.01 4.63 7.35
C ILE A 371 9.92 5.10 8.80
N ALA A 372 10.80 4.59 9.67
CA ALA A 372 10.94 5.09 11.03
C ALA A 372 11.79 6.37 11.04
N ILE A 373 11.29 7.41 11.70
CA ILE A 373 11.95 8.71 11.85
C ILE A 373 11.98 9.12 13.34
N PRO A 374 12.81 10.09 13.75
CA PRO A 374 12.82 10.55 15.14
C PRO A 374 11.46 11.06 15.60
N GLY A 375 11.08 10.72 16.83
CA GLY A 375 9.79 11.10 17.40
C GLY A 375 9.59 12.59 17.64
N ASP A 376 10.68 13.36 17.69
CA ASP A 376 10.69 14.82 17.83
C ASP A 376 10.68 15.57 16.47
N THR A 377 10.54 14.85 15.35
CA THR A 377 10.42 15.45 14.01
C THR A 377 9.22 16.39 13.95
N PRO A 378 9.41 17.68 13.57
CA PRO A 378 8.30 18.63 13.48
C PRO A 378 7.21 18.18 12.51
N ALA A 379 5.94 18.41 12.86
CA ALA A 379 4.80 18.10 11.98
C ALA A 379 4.91 18.75 10.59
N THR A 380 5.47 19.96 10.52
CA THR A 380 5.72 20.64 9.23
C THR A 380 6.76 19.92 8.38
N THR A 381 7.79 19.31 8.98
CA THR A 381 8.77 18.50 8.25
C THR A 381 8.11 17.23 7.70
N ILE A 382 7.27 16.55 8.49
CA ILE A 382 6.46 15.41 8.02
C ILE A 382 5.57 15.85 6.85
N SER A 383 4.90 17.00 6.96
CA SER A 383 4.10 17.57 5.87
C SER A 383 4.94 17.85 4.61
N GLY A 384 6.18 18.31 4.77
CA GLY A 384 7.12 18.53 3.65
C GLY A 384 7.43 17.24 2.90
N ILE A 385 7.78 16.18 3.61
CA ILE A 385 8.05 14.85 3.03
C ILE A 385 6.80 14.30 2.32
N ILE A 386 5.61 14.47 2.94
CA ILE A 386 4.35 14.10 2.28
C ILE A 386 4.17 14.89 0.97
N ALA A 387 4.43 16.21 0.99
CA ALA A 387 4.28 17.05 -0.21
C ALA A 387 5.22 16.61 -1.35
N ASP A 388 6.44 16.24 -1.05
CA ASP A 388 7.43 15.77 -2.03
C ASP A 388 6.98 14.46 -2.68
N GLU A 389 6.54 13.49 -1.89
CA GLU A 389 5.99 12.23 -2.42
C GLU A 389 4.70 12.44 -3.26
N MET A 390 3.83 13.35 -2.83
CA MET A 390 2.64 13.71 -3.63
C MET A 390 3.04 14.34 -4.96
N ALA A 391 4.08 15.18 -4.98
CA ALA A 391 4.61 15.79 -6.20
C ALA A 391 5.21 14.73 -7.15
N ILE A 392 5.94 13.77 -6.61
CA ILE A 392 6.49 12.63 -7.37
C ILE A 392 5.34 11.84 -8.02
N GLY A 393 4.32 11.48 -7.26
CA GLY A 393 3.16 10.75 -7.78
C GLY A 393 2.39 11.53 -8.84
N MET A 394 2.14 12.81 -8.57
CA MET A 394 1.41 13.70 -9.46
C MET A 394 2.12 13.88 -10.82
N ILE A 395 3.43 14.15 -10.80
CA ILE A 395 4.20 14.42 -12.00
C ILE A 395 4.44 13.14 -12.81
N ASN A 396 4.73 12.03 -12.17
CA ASN A 396 5.00 10.76 -12.84
C ASN A 396 3.74 9.94 -13.18
N GLN A 397 2.55 10.45 -12.90
CA GLN A 397 1.26 9.79 -13.19
C GLN A 397 1.20 8.39 -12.56
N LYS A 398 1.75 8.23 -11.38
CA LYS A 398 1.79 6.97 -10.64
C LYS A 398 1.20 7.14 -9.23
N THR A 399 0.79 6.06 -8.62
CA THR A 399 0.49 6.06 -7.19
C THR A 399 1.76 6.30 -6.40
N THR A 400 1.70 7.20 -5.43
CA THR A 400 2.65 7.28 -4.33
C THR A 400 1.92 7.20 -3.01
N ALA A 401 2.56 6.59 -2.03
CA ALA A 401 2.09 6.43 -0.68
C ALA A 401 3.16 6.89 0.30
N VAL A 402 2.74 7.41 1.45
CA VAL A 402 3.63 7.77 2.55
C VAL A 402 3.14 7.06 3.81
N ARG A 403 4.02 6.24 4.39
CA ARG A 403 3.84 5.57 5.68
C ARG A 403 5.06 5.88 6.53
N LEU A 404 5.03 7.05 7.20
CA LEU A 404 6.07 7.52 8.12
C LEU A 404 5.68 7.19 9.56
N ILE A 405 6.66 6.78 10.35
CA ILE A 405 6.47 6.39 11.75
C ILE A 405 7.43 7.22 12.60
N PRO A 406 6.98 8.39 13.11
CA PRO A 406 7.72 9.10 14.14
C PRO A 406 7.71 8.28 15.42
N VAL A 407 8.88 7.77 15.86
CA VAL A 407 8.96 6.89 17.03
C VAL A 407 9.21 7.71 18.27
N ILE A 408 8.15 7.96 19.03
CA ILE A 408 8.21 8.83 20.20
C ILE A 408 9.22 8.31 21.23
N GLY A 409 10.12 9.19 21.66
CA GLY A 409 11.16 8.89 22.65
C GLY A 409 12.42 8.22 22.08
N LYS A 410 12.49 7.97 20.76
CA LYS A 410 13.66 7.39 20.11
C LYS A 410 14.28 8.34 19.09
N GLY A 411 15.60 8.24 18.91
CA GLY A 411 16.42 9.07 18.04
C GLY A 411 17.09 8.32 16.90
N VAL A 412 17.81 9.07 16.06
CA VAL A 412 18.52 8.53 14.89
C VAL A 412 19.44 7.37 15.25
N GLY A 413 19.37 6.28 14.50
CA GLY A 413 20.22 5.08 14.65
C GLY A 413 19.71 4.06 15.67
N GLU A 414 18.75 4.42 16.52
CA GLU A 414 18.06 3.44 17.36
C GLU A 414 17.18 2.50 16.52
N ILE A 415 16.88 1.35 17.09
CA ILE A 415 16.04 0.33 16.42
C ILE A 415 14.64 0.36 17.02
N VAL A 416 13.63 0.25 16.14
CA VAL A 416 12.25 0.02 16.52
C VAL A 416 11.78 -1.32 15.97
N GLU A 417 11.06 -2.09 16.78
CA GLU A 417 10.49 -3.38 16.40
C GLU A 417 8.97 -3.28 16.26
N PHE A 418 8.46 -3.59 15.07
CA PHE A 418 7.03 -3.62 14.79
C PHE A 418 6.44 -5.02 14.87
N GLY A 419 7.30 -6.03 14.79
CA GLY A 419 6.95 -7.45 14.88
C GLY A 419 6.28 -8.04 13.63
N GLY A 420 6.20 -9.36 13.59
CA GLY A 420 5.57 -10.10 12.50
C GLY A 420 6.10 -9.73 11.11
N LEU A 421 5.20 -9.52 10.16
CA LEU A 421 5.55 -9.11 8.79
C LEU A 421 6.03 -7.66 8.68
N LEU A 422 5.73 -6.81 9.66
CA LEU A 422 6.15 -5.41 9.65
C LEU A 422 7.64 -5.24 10.03
N GLY A 423 8.24 -6.27 10.62
CA GLY A 423 9.66 -6.37 10.89
C GLY A 423 10.19 -5.35 11.91
N TYR A 424 11.33 -4.75 11.61
CA TYR A 424 11.99 -3.75 12.43
C TYR A 424 12.72 -2.73 11.56
N ALA A 425 12.96 -1.52 12.09
CA ALA A 425 13.67 -0.49 11.33
C ALA A 425 14.69 0.27 12.18
N PRO A 426 15.83 0.67 11.60
CA PRO A 426 16.63 1.76 12.13
C PRO A 426 15.90 3.09 11.93
N ILE A 427 15.96 3.97 12.93
CA ILE A 427 15.42 5.32 12.83
C ILE A 427 16.32 6.15 11.91
N MET A 428 15.78 6.60 10.80
CA MET A 428 16.50 7.34 9.76
C MET A 428 16.59 8.82 10.09
N PRO A 429 17.72 9.48 9.81
CA PRO A 429 17.82 10.93 9.94
C PRO A 429 16.88 11.64 8.97
N VAL A 430 16.34 12.77 9.41
CA VAL A 430 15.53 13.68 8.61
C VAL A 430 16.27 15.00 8.43
N ASN A 431 16.10 15.66 7.28
CA ASN A 431 16.72 16.96 7.02
C ASN A 431 16.31 17.98 8.09
N ALA A 432 17.30 18.67 8.66
CA ALA A 432 17.10 19.60 9.77
C ALA A 432 16.60 20.99 9.35
N PHE A 433 16.58 21.31 8.05
CA PHE A 433 16.13 22.62 7.59
C PHE A 433 14.62 22.72 7.54
N SER A 434 14.09 23.84 8.03
CA SER A 434 12.64 24.06 8.13
C SER A 434 12.00 24.31 6.77
N CYS A 435 10.88 23.61 6.53
CA CYS A 435 9.96 23.88 5.42
C CYS A 435 8.64 24.54 5.89
N GLU A 436 8.60 25.05 7.12
CA GLU A 436 7.38 25.59 7.74
C GLU A 436 6.72 26.67 6.91
N ALA A 437 7.47 27.64 6.38
CA ALA A 437 6.92 28.70 5.54
C ALA A 437 6.29 28.17 4.23
N PHE A 438 6.83 27.08 3.67
CA PHE A 438 6.28 26.42 2.50
C PHE A 438 4.95 25.72 2.83
N VAL A 439 4.92 24.92 3.88
CA VAL A 439 3.73 24.18 4.32
C VAL A 439 2.60 25.12 4.71
N ASN A 440 2.92 26.22 5.43
CA ASN A 440 1.96 27.20 5.90
C ASN A 440 1.36 28.07 4.78
N ARG A 441 1.82 28.01 3.53
CA ARG A 441 1.13 28.64 2.40
C ARG A 441 -0.27 28.07 2.20
N GLY A 442 -0.46 26.78 2.48
CA GLY A 442 -1.75 26.11 2.32
C GLY A 442 -2.27 26.11 0.88
N GLY A 443 -3.56 25.95 0.73
CA GLY A 443 -4.23 25.99 -0.57
C GLY A 443 -3.91 24.77 -1.43
N ARG A 444 -3.56 24.97 -2.70
CA ARG A 444 -3.37 23.87 -3.66
C ARG A 444 -2.13 24.09 -4.53
N ILE A 445 -1.32 23.04 -4.69
CA ILE A 445 -0.39 22.94 -5.82
C ILE A 445 -1.20 22.46 -7.03
N PRO A 446 -1.25 23.23 -8.15
CA PRO A 446 -2.10 22.90 -9.28
C PRO A 446 -1.64 21.63 -10.00
N ALA A 447 -2.56 21.00 -10.72
CA ALA A 447 -2.28 19.87 -11.58
C ALA A 447 -1.21 20.21 -12.64
N PRO A 448 -0.29 19.29 -12.96
CA PRO A 448 0.78 19.55 -13.91
C PRO A 448 0.25 19.75 -15.34
N ILE A 449 0.98 20.51 -16.16
CA ILE A 449 0.56 20.87 -17.52
C ILE A 449 0.23 19.65 -18.40
N HIS A 450 0.93 18.54 -18.23
CA HIS A 450 0.67 17.32 -19.01
C HIS A 450 -0.68 16.65 -18.67
N SER A 451 -1.32 17.00 -17.56
CA SER A 451 -2.69 16.54 -17.27
C SER A 451 -3.71 17.10 -18.27
N PHE A 452 -3.35 18.16 -19.00
CA PHE A 452 -4.18 18.79 -20.03
C PHE A 452 -3.95 18.21 -21.44
N ILE A 453 -2.99 17.29 -21.62
CA ILE A 453 -2.67 16.72 -22.94
C ILE A 453 -3.88 16.01 -23.57
N TYR A 454 -4.72 15.36 -22.78
CA TYR A 454 -5.98 14.77 -23.26
C TYR A 454 -7.00 15.79 -23.75
N ARG A 455 -6.95 17.05 -23.31
CA ARG A 455 -7.81 18.13 -23.82
C ARG A 455 -7.29 18.73 -25.12
N ARG A 456 -5.97 18.70 -25.38
CA ARG A 456 -5.39 19.23 -26.63
C ARG A 456 -5.76 18.43 -27.87
N LYS A 457 -5.94 17.13 -27.79
CA LYS A 457 -6.40 16.32 -28.95
C LYS A 457 -7.81 16.69 -29.42
N SER A 458 -8.66 17.23 -28.55
CA SER A 458 -9.98 17.73 -28.93
C SER A 458 -9.94 19.15 -29.49
N ILE A 459 -8.94 19.96 -29.16
CA ILE A 459 -8.82 21.37 -29.65
C ILE A 459 -8.18 21.41 -31.04
N THR A 460 -7.27 20.48 -31.37
CA THR A 460 -6.61 20.43 -32.69
C THR A 460 -7.53 19.92 -33.81
N LEU A 461 -8.64 19.27 -33.48
CA LEU A 461 -9.64 18.78 -34.45
C LEU A 461 -10.66 19.88 -34.90
N TRP A 462 -10.60 21.10 -34.32
CA TRP A 462 -11.49 22.20 -34.66
C TRP A 462 -10.82 23.35 -35.40
N LEU A 463 -9.51 23.19 -35.74
CA LEU A 463 -8.76 24.23 -36.45
C LEU A 463 -8.19 23.77 -37.82
N ASN A 464 -8.75 22.67 -38.40
CA ASN A 464 -8.53 22.29 -39.81
C ASN A 464 -9.84 22.20 -40.56
#